data_1d516532fd5572ad20616045c0687bf3
#
_entry.id   1d516532fd5572ad20616045c0687bf3
#
_cell.length_a   1.000
_cell.length_b   1.000
_cell.length_c   1.000
_cell.angle_alpha   90.00
_cell.angle_beta   90.00
_cell.angle_gamma   90.00
#
_symmetry.space_group_name_H-M   'P 1'
#
loop_
_entity.id
_entity.type
_entity.pdbx_description
1 polymer ?
#
loop_
_entity_poly.entity_id
_entity_poly.type
_entity_poly.pdbx_seq_one_letter_code
_entity_poly.pdbx_strand_id
1 'polypeptide(L)'
;MKRLGLIVGKFVPLHFGHEWLVSQAECLCDELLLLSYTNPEFHGCEVPLRRIWLAQRFPKHKAHVIDNAWLKRACMRRGVEPRELPLNHVDDTTHQLFLAWLLRDVLCVAPDTIFCSEAYGPSCANVLTHELGHPVSGRVVDQ
;
A
#
# COMPACT_ATOMS: atom_id res chain seq x y z
N MET A 1 7.77 18.08 -11.48
CA MET A 1 6.99 16.83 -11.33
C MET A 1 6.77 16.50 -9.86
N LYS A 2 5.57 16.07 -9.52
CA LYS A 2 5.27 15.66 -8.16
C LYS A 2 5.83 14.28 -7.87
N ARG A 3 6.46 14.13 -6.71
CA ARG A 3 6.96 12.83 -6.25
C ARG A 3 5.87 12.15 -5.46
N LEU A 4 5.55 10.93 -5.86
CA LEU A 4 4.54 10.11 -5.20
C LEU A 4 5.22 9.09 -4.28
N GLY A 5 4.86 9.12 -3.01
CA GLY A 5 5.27 8.13 -2.03
C GLY A 5 4.18 7.10 -1.80
N LEU A 6 4.58 5.90 -1.42
CA LEU A 6 3.68 4.80 -1.11
C LEU A 6 4.03 4.19 0.24
N ILE A 7 3.01 3.96 1.05
CA ILE A 7 3.12 3.14 2.26
C ILE A 7 2.09 2.03 2.15
N VAL A 8 2.54 0.79 2.33
CA VAL A 8 1.66 -0.38 2.40
C VAL A 8 1.76 -0.94 3.80
N GLY A 9 0.63 -1.07 4.48
CA GLY A 9 0.59 -1.58 5.84
C GLY A 9 -0.72 -2.27 6.15
N LYS A 10 -0.71 -3.14 7.14
CA LYS A 10 -1.94 -3.79 7.59
C LYS A 10 -2.77 -2.88 8.48
N PHE A 11 -2.11 -2.05 9.30
CA PHE A 11 -2.77 -1.17 10.27
C PHE A 11 -3.74 -1.95 11.18
N VAL A 12 -3.21 -2.98 11.81
CA VAL A 12 -3.99 -3.90 12.65
C VAL A 12 -3.42 -4.02 14.07
N PRO A 13 -3.67 -3.03 14.97
CA PRO A 13 -4.36 -1.75 14.71
C PRO A 13 -3.41 -0.64 14.23
N LEU A 14 -3.97 0.50 13.91
CA LEU A 14 -3.20 1.73 13.68
C LEU A 14 -2.55 2.17 15.00
N HIS A 15 -1.26 2.49 14.97
CA HIS A 15 -0.51 2.89 16.18
C HIS A 15 0.54 3.96 15.85
N PHE A 16 1.26 4.41 16.89
CA PHE A 16 2.24 5.51 16.77
C PHE A 16 3.34 5.23 15.75
N GLY A 17 3.75 3.98 15.58
CA GLY A 17 4.74 3.62 14.56
C GLY A 17 4.27 3.95 13.16
N HIS A 18 2.98 3.75 12.87
CA HIS A 18 2.40 4.13 11.59
C HIS A 18 2.37 5.65 11.43
N GLU A 19 1.99 6.38 12.48
CA GLU A 19 1.98 7.85 12.44
C GLU A 19 3.39 8.41 12.23
N TRP A 20 4.39 7.82 12.87
CA TRP A 20 5.79 8.20 12.69
C TRP A 20 6.20 8.00 11.21
N LEU A 21 5.91 6.82 10.65
CA LEU A 21 6.27 6.50 9.28
C LEU A 21 5.64 7.48 8.30
N VAL A 22 4.35 7.78 8.47
CA VAL A 22 3.64 8.74 7.62
C VAL A 22 4.26 10.12 7.74
N SER A 23 4.57 10.58 8.97
CA SER A 23 5.14 11.90 9.18
C SER A 23 6.52 12.04 8.52
N GLN A 24 7.32 11.00 8.55
CA GLN A 24 8.62 11.01 7.88
C GLN A 24 8.47 11.01 6.36
N ALA A 25 7.55 10.19 5.83
CA ALA A 25 7.30 10.13 4.40
C ALA A 25 6.79 11.46 3.84
N GLU A 26 5.94 12.17 4.59
CA GLU A 26 5.41 13.47 4.18
C GLU A 26 6.51 14.48 3.87
N CYS A 27 7.64 14.40 4.57
CA CYS A 27 8.75 15.31 4.36
C CYS A 27 9.55 14.98 3.10
N LEU A 28 9.33 13.82 2.50
CA LEU A 28 10.19 13.27 1.45
C LEU A 28 9.47 13.07 0.11
N CYS A 29 8.17 13.39 0.06
CA CYS A 29 7.40 13.30 -1.19
C CYS A 29 6.33 14.40 -1.22
N ASP A 30 5.76 14.62 -2.39
CA ASP A 30 4.73 15.65 -2.59
C ASP A 30 3.32 15.10 -2.35
N GLU A 31 3.10 13.85 -2.70
CA GLU A 31 1.85 13.14 -2.49
C GLU A 31 2.15 11.79 -1.88
N LEU A 32 1.27 11.32 -1.00
CA LEU A 32 1.44 10.05 -0.32
C LEU A 32 0.18 9.21 -0.49
N LEU A 33 0.36 7.98 -0.95
CA LEU A 33 -0.70 7.00 -1.08
C LEU A 33 -0.54 5.94 0.01
N LEU A 34 -1.61 5.67 0.74
CA LEU A 34 -1.64 4.64 1.77
C LEU A 34 -2.48 3.47 1.27
N LEU A 35 -1.92 2.27 1.31
CA LEU A 35 -2.63 1.04 0.92
C LEU A 35 -2.63 0.07 2.08
N SER A 36 -3.78 -0.56 2.31
CA SER A 36 -3.92 -1.60 3.33
C SER A 36 -4.81 -2.71 2.84
N TYR A 37 -4.37 -3.95 3.02
CA TYR A 37 -5.19 -5.12 2.78
C TYR A 37 -4.78 -6.25 3.71
N THR A 38 -5.73 -7.08 4.08
CA THR A 38 -5.49 -8.32 4.83
C THR A 38 -6.45 -9.39 4.32
N ASN A 39 -6.03 -10.63 4.36
CA ASN A 39 -6.86 -11.77 3.99
C ASN A 39 -6.39 -13.03 4.74
N PRO A 40 -7.16 -13.56 5.71
CA PRO A 40 -8.42 -13.02 6.23
C PRO A 40 -8.24 -11.73 7.04
N GLU A 41 -9.35 -11.06 7.34
CA GLU A 41 -9.30 -9.87 8.17
C GLU A 41 -9.00 -10.22 9.63
N PHE A 42 -8.32 -9.30 10.32
CA PHE A 42 -8.04 -9.44 11.76
C PHE A 42 -9.26 -8.98 12.56
N HIS A 43 -9.63 -9.78 13.55
CA HIS A 43 -10.76 -9.46 14.43
C HIS A 43 -10.55 -8.13 15.14
N GLY A 44 -11.56 -7.27 15.11
CA GLY A 44 -11.47 -5.93 15.70
C GLY A 44 -10.75 -4.91 14.82
N CYS A 45 -10.21 -5.34 13.67
CA CYS A 45 -9.49 -4.48 12.73
C CYS A 45 -10.01 -4.68 11.31
N GLU A 46 -11.32 -4.89 11.17
CA GLU A 46 -11.95 -5.12 9.88
C GLU A 46 -11.89 -3.87 8.98
N VAL A 47 -12.11 -4.07 7.70
CA VAL A 47 -11.98 -3.02 6.69
C VAL A 47 -12.75 -1.73 7.04
N PRO A 48 -14.02 -1.76 7.47
CA PRO A 48 -14.72 -0.53 7.81
C PRO A 48 -14.05 0.27 8.92
N LEU A 49 -13.51 -0.41 9.94
CA LEU A 49 -12.80 0.24 11.04
C LEU A 49 -11.49 0.86 10.58
N ARG A 50 -10.70 0.14 9.79
CA ARG A 50 -9.43 0.66 9.27
C ARG A 50 -9.66 1.87 8.37
N ARG A 51 -10.74 1.86 7.57
CA ARG A 51 -11.09 3.03 6.75
C ARG A 51 -11.36 4.25 7.62
N ILE A 52 -12.08 4.08 8.72
CA ILE A 52 -12.34 5.18 9.65
C ILE A 52 -11.05 5.68 10.28
N TRP A 53 -10.20 4.79 10.77
CA TRP A 53 -8.94 5.16 11.41
C TRP A 53 -8.04 5.96 10.47
N LEU A 54 -7.86 5.48 9.25
CA LEU A 54 -6.99 6.16 8.29
C LEU A 54 -7.56 7.51 7.86
N ALA A 55 -8.87 7.60 7.68
CA ALA A 55 -9.52 8.86 7.31
C ALA A 55 -9.41 9.90 8.43
N GLN A 56 -9.51 9.47 9.69
CA GLN A 56 -9.40 10.37 10.83
C GLN A 56 -7.95 10.81 11.09
N ARG A 57 -7.00 9.90 10.96
CA ARG A 57 -5.59 10.20 11.26
C ARG A 57 -4.84 10.86 10.11
N PHE A 58 -5.19 10.53 8.88
CA PHE A 58 -4.47 11.01 7.70
C PHE A 58 -5.43 11.60 6.67
N PRO A 59 -6.21 12.62 7.04
CA PRO A 59 -7.25 13.17 6.15
C PRO A 59 -6.70 13.82 4.89
N LYS A 60 -5.40 14.17 4.88
CA LYS A 60 -4.75 14.81 3.72
C LYS A 60 -4.30 13.82 2.66
N HIS A 61 -4.25 12.54 3.00
CA HIS A 61 -3.68 11.52 2.12
C HIS A 61 -4.77 10.63 1.53
N LYS A 62 -4.53 10.16 0.31
CA LYS A 62 -5.37 9.15 -0.29
C LYS A 62 -5.06 7.81 0.36
N ALA A 63 -6.08 7.14 0.86
CA ALA A 63 -5.94 5.85 1.51
C ALA A 63 -6.94 4.87 0.96
N HIS A 64 -6.48 3.67 0.61
CA HIS A 64 -7.34 2.58 0.18
C HIS A 64 -7.16 1.41 1.14
N VAL A 65 -8.23 1.06 1.83
CA VAL A 65 -8.31 -0.18 2.60
C VAL A 65 -9.13 -1.15 1.77
N ILE A 66 -8.49 -2.20 1.29
CA ILE A 66 -8.97 -3.03 0.20
C ILE A 66 -9.44 -4.38 0.73
N ASP A 67 -10.66 -4.77 0.39
CA ASP A 67 -11.16 -6.13 0.54
C ASP A 67 -11.41 -6.73 -0.85
N ASN A 68 -11.77 -8.01 -0.90
CA ASN A 68 -12.03 -8.68 -2.18
C ASN A 68 -13.20 -8.05 -2.94
N ALA A 69 -14.22 -7.56 -2.23
CA ALA A 69 -15.35 -6.90 -2.86
C ALA A 69 -14.93 -5.57 -3.52
N TRP A 70 -14.13 -4.77 -2.82
CA TRP A 70 -13.58 -3.53 -3.36
C TRP A 70 -12.73 -3.82 -4.61
N LEU A 71 -11.87 -4.83 -4.51
CA LEU A 71 -10.97 -5.20 -5.59
C LEU A 71 -11.72 -5.66 -6.84
N LYS A 72 -12.75 -6.49 -6.65
CA LYS A 72 -13.58 -6.95 -7.75
C LYS A 72 -14.23 -5.78 -8.48
N ARG A 73 -14.83 -4.84 -7.74
CA ARG A 73 -15.46 -3.65 -8.34
C ARG A 73 -14.45 -2.80 -9.09
N ALA A 74 -13.27 -2.60 -8.52
CA ALA A 74 -12.21 -1.80 -9.15
C ALA A 74 -11.73 -2.45 -10.45
N CYS A 75 -11.52 -3.76 -10.44
CA CYS A 75 -11.13 -4.51 -11.64
C CYS A 75 -12.19 -4.41 -12.73
N MET A 76 -13.48 -4.52 -12.38
CA MET A 76 -14.56 -4.40 -13.33
C MET A 76 -14.59 -3.02 -13.99
N ARG A 77 -14.37 -1.97 -13.20
CA ARG A 77 -14.32 -0.61 -13.76
C ARG A 77 -13.16 -0.41 -14.74
N ARG A 78 -12.06 -1.13 -14.53
CA ARG A 78 -10.87 -1.03 -15.39
C ARG A 78 -10.89 -2.01 -16.56
N GLY A 79 -11.85 -2.94 -16.60
CA GLY A 79 -11.85 -4.02 -17.59
C GLY A 79 -10.73 -5.01 -17.40
N VAL A 80 -10.29 -5.19 -16.17
CA VAL A 80 -9.19 -6.10 -15.80
C VAL A 80 -9.77 -7.35 -15.16
N GLU A 81 -9.18 -8.52 -15.45
CA GLU A 81 -9.58 -9.77 -14.84
C GLU A 81 -9.39 -9.69 -13.31
N PRO A 82 -10.46 -9.91 -12.51
CA PRO A 82 -10.35 -9.82 -11.06
C PRO A 82 -9.41 -10.86 -10.48
N ARG A 83 -8.68 -10.47 -9.43
CA ARG A 83 -7.86 -11.35 -8.61
C ARG A 83 -8.32 -11.22 -7.16
N GLU A 84 -8.06 -12.26 -6.38
CA GLU A 84 -8.30 -12.21 -4.94
C GLU A 84 -7.05 -11.70 -4.22
N LEU A 85 -7.25 -11.09 -3.06
CA LEU A 85 -6.15 -10.66 -2.19
C LEU A 85 -5.33 -11.89 -1.79
N PRO A 86 -3.99 -11.78 -1.80
CA PRO A 86 -3.16 -12.88 -1.28
C PRO A 86 -3.41 -13.07 0.21
N LEU A 87 -3.27 -14.31 0.67
CA LEU A 87 -3.42 -14.62 2.09
C LEU A 87 -2.28 -13.96 2.88
N ASN A 88 -2.56 -13.61 4.14
CA ASN A 88 -1.60 -12.91 4.98
C ASN A 88 -0.27 -13.62 5.13
N HIS A 89 -0.28 -14.95 5.11
CA HIS A 89 0.91 -15.77 5.39
C HIS A 89 1.74 -16.15 4.16
N VAL A 90 1.33 -15.76 2.95
CA VAL A 90 2.15 -16.06 1.77
C VAL A 90 3.45 -15.25 1.78
N ASP A 91 4.42 -15.67 0.98
CA ASP A 91 5.74 -15.07 1.00
C ASP A 91 5.76 -13.60 0.50
N ASP A 92 6.85 -12.91 0.78
CA ASP A 92 7.00 -11.51 0.41
C ASP A 92 6.96 -11.30 -1.10
N THR A 93 7.54 -12.20 -1.87
CA THR A 93 7.54 -12.11 -3.32
C THR A 93 6.13 -12.13 -3.89
N THR A 94 5.28 -13.02 -3.38
CA THR A 94 3.87 -13.10 -3.79
C THR A 94 3.15 -11.79 -3.51
N HIS A 95 3.33 -11.22 -2.31
CA HIS A 95 2.75 -9.93 -1.97
C HIS A 95 3.28 -8.79 -2.83
N GLN A 96 4.58 -8.79 -3.12
CA GLN A 96 5.19 -7.74 -3.93
C GLN A 96 4.71 -7.77 -5.38
N LEU A 97 4.56 -8.95 -5.96
CA LEU A 97 4.02 -9.10 -7.31
C LEU A 97 2.54 -8.72 -7.38
N PHE A 98 1.77 -9.07 -6.36
CA PHE A 98 0.38 -8.63 -6.26
C PHE A 98 0.31 -7.09 -6.18
N LEU A 99 1.15 -6.47 -5.36
CA LEU A 99 1.19 -5.02 -5.23
C LEU A 99 1.53 -4.36 -6.57
N ALA A 100 2.50 -4.89 -7.30
CA ALA A 100 2.85 -4.36 -8.61
C ALA A 100 1.67 -4.40 -9.58
N TRP A 101 0.96 -5.53 -9.62
CA TRP A 101 -0.24 -5.66 -10.44
C TRP A 101 -1.32 -4.65 -10.02
N LEU A 102 -1.57 -4.51 -8.72
CA LEU A 102 -2.57 -3.59 -8.19
C LEU A 102 -2.26 -2.14 -8.61
N LEU A 103 -1.01 -1.73 -8.47
CA LEU A 103 -0.59 -0.38 -8.83
C LEU A 103 -0.67 -0.13 -10.33
N ARG A 104 -0.22 -1.09 -11.14
CA ARG A 104 -0.16 -0.94 -12.59
C ARG A 104 -1.53 -1.05 -13.24
N ASP A 105 -2.28 -2.11 -12.93
CA ASP A 105 -3.47 -2.49 -13.69
C ASP A 105 -4.78 -1.99 -13.07
N VAL A 106 -4.83 -1.80 -11.77
CA VAL A 106 -6.06 -1.39 -11.07
C VAL A 106 -6.03 0.09 -10.70
N LEU A 107 -4.99 0.54 -10.04
CA LEU A 107 -4.87 1.94 -9.60
C LEU A 107 -4.25 2.84 -10.66
N CYS A 108 -3.49 2.27 -11.58
CA CYS A 108 -2.81 2.99 -12.68
C CYS A 108 -1.92 4.12 -12.14
N VAL A 109 -1.13 3.82 -11.13
CA VAL A 109 -0.16 4.74 -10.53
C VAL A 109 1.20 4.08 -10.41
N ALA A 110 2.26 4.88 -10.49
CA ALA A 110 3.62 4.42 -10.31
C ALA A 110 4.29 5.30 -9.24
N PRO A 111 4.49 4.77 -8.02
CA PRO A 111 5.16 5.54 -6.98
C PRO A 111 6.63 5.74 -7.31
N ASP A 112 7.20 6.82 -6.82
CA ASP A 112 8.64 7.09 -6.93
C ASP A 112 9.41 6.47 -5.76
N THR A 113 8.77 6.36 -4.60
CA THR A 113 9.40 5.81 -3.39
C THR A 113 8.38 5.01 -2.59
N ILE A 114 8.79 3.84 -2.11
CA ILE A 114 8.04 3.10 -1.11
C ILE A 114 8.74 3.27 0.24
N PHE A 115 7.98 3.68 1.25
CA PHE A 115 8.47 3.89 2.61
C PHE A 115 8.03 2.73 3.50
N CYS A 116 8.91 2.24 4.34
CA CYS A 116 8.61 1.16 5.27
C CYS A 116 9.49 1.28 6.52
N SER A 117 9.07 0.64 7.59
CA SER A 117 9.84 0.58 8.84
C SER A 117 10.71 -0.66 8.91
N GLU A 118 10.64 -1.53 7.94
CA GLU A 118 11.36 -2.80 7.90
C GLU A 118 12.26 -2.91 6.66
N ALA A 119 13.27 -3.76 6.75
CA ALA A 119 14.30 -3.87 5.71
C ALA A 119 13.83 -4.47 4.38
N TYR A 120 12.59 -4.96 4.29
CA TYR A 120 12.10 -5.54 3.04
C TYR A 120 11.80 -4.50 1.95
N GLY A 121 11.75 -3.22 2.31
CA GLY A 121 11.47 -2.14 1.38
C GLY A 121 12.34 -2.10 0.13
N PRO A 122 13.68 -2.23 0.21
CA PRO A 122 14.53 -2.26 -0.98
C PRO A 122 14.19 -3.40 -1.93
N SER A 123 13.88 -4.59 -1.41
CA SER A 123 13.48 -5.75 -2.22
C SER A 123 12.14 -5.47 -2.92
N CYS A 124 11.18 -4.89 -2.22
CA CYS A 124 9.90 -4.49 -2.80
C CYS A 124 10.10 -3.45 -3.90
N ALA A 125 10.94 -2.45 -3.66
CA ALA A 125 11.24 -1.40 -4.64
C ALA A 125 11.84 -1.99 -5.93
N ASN A 126 12.70 -3.00 -5.82
CA ASN A 126 13.27 -3.68 -6.98
C ASN A 126 12.20 -4.38 -7.81
N VAL A 127 11.29 -5.08 -7.16
CA VAL A 127 10.17 -5.75 -7.85
C VAL A 127 9.29 -4.72 -8.54
N LEU A 128 8.93 -3.64 -7.84
CA LEU A 128 8.10 -2.57 -8.40
C LEU A 128 8.77 -1.90 -9.60
N THR A 129 10.07 -1.61 -9.50
CA THR A 129 10.82 -1.00 -10.59
C THR A 129 10.74 -1.87 -11.85
N HIS A 130 10.97 -3.16 -11.70
CA HIS A 130 10.94 -4.10 -12.81
C HIS A 130 9.52 -4.22 -13.41
N GLU A 131 8.52 -4.41 -12.54
CA GLU A 131 7.16 -4.68 -12.99
C GLU A 131 6.44 -3.44 -13.53
N LEU A 132 6.74 -2.26 -12.99
CA LEU A 132 6.11 -1.02 -13.43
C LEU A 132 6.86 -0.34 -14.57
N GLY A 133 8.09 -0.73 -14.83
CA GLY A 133 8.94 -0.05 -15.82
C GLY A 133 9.22 1.40 -15.43
N HIS A 134 9.28 1.70 -14.14
CA HIS A 134 9.45 3.04 -13.58
C HIS A 134 10.35 2.93 -12.35
N PRO A 135 11.40 3.77 -12.23
CA PRO A 135 12.30 3.68 -11.08
C PRO A 135 11.56 3.93 -9.76
N VAL A 136 11.63 2.96 -8.86
CA VAL A 136 11.05 3.07 -7.52
C VAL A 136 12.18 2.85 -6.51
N SER A 137 12.36 3.80 -5.60
CA SER A 137 13.32 3.63 -4.51
C SER A 137 12.61 3.11 -3.26
N GLY A 138 13.33 2.30 -2.49
CA GLY A 138 12.87 1.81 -1.20
C GLY A 138 13.55 2.60 -0.10
N ARG A 139 12.79 3.12 0.84
CA ARG A 139 13.32 3.89 1.94
C ARG A 139 12.85 3.33 3.27
N VAL A 140 13.81 2.90 4.07
CA VAL A 140 13.55 2.42 5.43
C VAL A 140 13.60 3.62 6.36
N VAL A 141 12.56 3.77 7.17
CA VAL A 141 12.47 4.86 8.16
C VAL A 141 12.46 4.23 9.54
N ASP A 142 13.54 4.44 10.28
CA ASP A 142 13.68 3.93 11.65
C ASP A 142 13.03 4.88 12.64
N GLN A 143 12.45 4.30 13.68
CA GLN A 143 11.91 5.06 14.79
C GLN A 143 13.01 5.51 15.75
#